data_4cac39c7ae61fac03892419513cf3522
#
_entry.id   4cac39c7ae61fac03892419513cf3522
#
_cell.length_a   1.000
_cell.length_b   1.000
_cell.length_c   1.000
_cell.angle_alpha   90.00
_cell.angle_beta   90.00
_cell.angle_gamma   90.00
#
_symmetry.space_group_name_H-M   'P 1'
#
loop_
_entity.id
_entity.type
_entity.pdbx_description
1 polymer ?
#
loop_
_entity_poly.entity_id
_entity_poly.type
_entity_poly.pdbx_seq_one_letter_code
_entity_poly.pdbx_strand_id
1 'polypeptide(L)'
;MAVIETAEKMLPAGLRPAGSRLLRSFVTALTAHGDKATAQRMALTAFSIRIVSAALALLSQIVLARLMGEYEYGIFVFVWVLIVLFGDLSCLGFHTAVVRFLPQYKAAGSFEKIRGLTGTARIFGLLSGTAALVIGMIALHLFRDRIEGYYVIPIFLGLVAMPMIALGDILEGTSRANHWPVMALSPAYIVRPVLIILFMLTAIGLGAPRTAMTAMQAALIATYVTTVGQYVATLLRLRRHYQEGPREVDFLGWLGVAFPIFLIEGVSFLLTNSDVVVVGIFLEPHDVAIYFAAAKTMALVHFINFSVKAASGPRFSSLIAEGTREQLAAAAIDAARWTFWPALAIGLAVVAAGHFLLSLFGAAFTAGYIVMAILLAGILAKALVGPAETLLMMAGKQNVCVLLYAGALAANISLNLLLIPRLGIEGAAIATASAMGVEAILLHFAVRRALGIMLFAFATPPAKTDMEA
;
A
#
# COMPACT_ATOMS: atom_id res chain seq x y z
N MET A 1 -10.33 -33.85 3.33
CA MET A 1 -9.97 -34.51 4.60
C MET A 1 -8.52 -34.99 4.59
N ALA A 2 -8.06 -35.80 3.63
CA ALA A 2 -6.68 -36.31 3.56
C ALA A 2 -5.56 -35.23 3.59
N VAL A 3 -5.79 -34.07 2.93
CA VAL A 3 -4.81 -32.97 2.92
C VAL A 3 -4.66 -32.31 4.30
N ILE A 4 -5.75 -32.27 5.09
CA ILE A 4 -5.72 -31.70 6.46
C ILE A 4 -4.94 -32.62 7.39
N GLU A 5 -5.17 -33.92 7.32
CA GLU A 5 -4.45 -34.91 8.16
C GLU A 5 -2.95 -34.93 7.86
N THR A 6 -2.57 -34.75 6.59
CA THR A 6 -1.16 -34.67 6.21
C THR A 6 -0.52 -33.37 6.69
N ALA A 7 -1.21 -32.24 6.60
CA ALA A 7 -0.72 -30.93 7.10
C ALA A 7 -0.69 -30.87 8.64
N GLU A 8 -1.64 -31.50 9.34
CA GLU A 8 -1.63 -31.63 10.81
C GLU A 8 -0.43 -32.45 11.32
N LYS A 9 -0.01 -33.46 10.58
CA LYS A 9 1.17 -34.29 10.94
C LYS A 9 2.50 -33.55 10.77
N MET A 10 2.56 -32.53 9.89
CA MET A 10 3.76 -31.71 9.67
C MET A 10 3.97 -30.61 10.71
N LEU A 11 2.97 -30.30 11.54
CA LEU A 11 3.08 -29.27 12.56
C LEU A 11 3.78 -29.79 13.83
N PRO A 12 4.69 -28.99 14.44
CA PRO A 12 5.29 -29.31 15.76
C PRO A 12 4.20 -29.52 16.81
N ALA A 13 4.43 -30.47 17.74
CA ALA A 13 3.44 -30.94 18.70
C ALA A 13 2.78 -29.82 19.52
N GLY A 14 3.51 -28.74 19.89
CA GLY A 14 3.00 -27.59 20.63
C GLY A 14 2.09 -26.65 19.83
N LEU A 15 2.17 -26.67 18.50
CA LEU A 15 1.36 -25.80 17.61
C LEU A 15 0.16 -26.53 16.98
N ARG A 16 0.06 -27.85 17.17
CA ARG A 16 -1.02 -28.68 16.58
C ARG A 16 -2.43 -28.21 16.94
N PRO A 17 -2.79 -27.88 18.22
CA PRO A 17 -4.17 -27.51 18.54
C PRO A 17 -4.59 -26.13 18.03
N ALA A 18 -3.65 -25.22 17.84
CA ALA A 18 -3.92 -23.91 17.23
C ALA A 18 -3.91 -23.99 15.69
N GLY A 19 -2.95 -24.71 15.11
CA GLY A 19 -2.83 -24.93 13.69
C GLY A 19 -3.96 -25.77 13.09
N SER A 20 -4.44 -26.80 13.81
CA SER A 20 -5.59 -27.59 13.36
C SER A 20 -6.91 -26.81 13.36
N ARG A 21 -7.12 -25.93 14.34
CA ARG A 21 -8.28 -25.02 14.34
C ARG A 21 -8.23 -24.04 13.19
N LEU A 22 -7.08 -23.46 12.90
CA LEU A 22 -6.88 -22.56 11.74
C LEU A 22 -7.06 -23.30 10.42
N LEU A 23 -6.47 -24.48 10.25
CA LEU A 23 -6.64 -25.32 9.06
C LEU A 23 -8.09 -25.74 8.82
N ARG A 24 -8.78 -26.15 9.86
CA ARG A 24 -10.21 -26.51 9.76
C ARG A 24 -11.09 -25.31 9.43
N SER A 25 -10.88 -24.15 10.08
CA SER A 25 -11.61 -22.91 9.72
C SER A 25 -11.31 -22.47 8.30
N PHE A 26 -10.09 -22.64 7.82
CA PHE A 26 -9.68 -22.36 6.45
C PHE A 26 -10.39 -23.26 5.44
N VAL A 27 -10.41 -24.57 5.69
CA VAL A 27 -11.07 -25.53 4.80
C VAL A 27 -12.59 -25.39 4.88
N THR A 28 -13.16 -25.14 6.05
CA THR A 28 -14.60 -24.86 6.19
C THR A 28 -14.98 -23.59 5.44
N ALA A 29 -14.18 -22.53 5.49
CA ALA A 29 -14.39 -21.31 4.71
C ALA A 29 -14.34 -21.57 3.19
N LEU A 30 -13.50 -22.51 2.74
CA LEU A 30 -13.39 -22.89 1.33
C LEU A 30 -14.55 -23.78 0.84
N THR A 31 -15.15 -24.57 1.73
CA THR A 31 -16.17 -25.59 1.36
C THR A 31 -17.60 -25.18 1.72
N ALA A 32 -17.81 -24.21 2.62
CA ALA A 32 -19.15 -23.74 3.00
C ALA A 32 -19.87 -23.06 1.82
N HIS A 33 -21.21 -23.14 1.79
CA HIS A 33 -22.07 -22.51 0.80
C HIS A 33 -22.84 -21.35 1.46
N GLY A 34 -23.00 -20.22 0.73
CA GLY A 34 -23.75 -19.04 1.17
C GLY A 34 -22.97 -17.73 1.05
N ASP A 35 -23.65 -16.60 1.25
CA ASP A 35 -23.05 -15.25 1.08
C ASP A 35 -21.90 -14.99 2.04
N LYS A 36 -21.99 -15.46 3.30
CA LYS A 36 -20.91 -15.36 4.27
C LYS A 36 -19.66 -16.14 3.85
N ALA A 37 -19.84 -17.35 3.31
CA ALA A 37 -18.73 -18.16 2.81
C ALA A 37 -18.09 -17.53 1.56
N THR A 38 -18.87 -16.92 0.70
CA THR A 38 -18.36 -16.18 -0.47
C THR A 38 -17.55 -14.98 -0.05
N ALA A 39 -18.02 -14.20 0.93
CA ALA A 39 -17.27 -13.07 1.48
C ALA A 39 -15.95 -13.52 2.15
N GLN A 40 -15.96 -14.62 2.91
CA GLN A 40 -14.77 -15.20 3.53
C GLN A 40 -13.76 -15.68 2.47
N ARG A 41 -14.21 -16.34 1.41
CA ARG A 41 -13.32 -16.76 0.29
C ARG A 41 -12.69 -15.58 -0.39
N MET A 42 -13.45 -14.52 -0.66
CA MET A 42 -12.90 -13.29 -1.27
C MET A 42 -11.86 -12.63 -0.38
N ALA A 43 -12.13 -12.53 0.93
CA ALA A 43 -11.19 -11.99 1.89
C ALA A 43 -9.91 -12.83 1.96
N LEU A 44 -10.06 -14.16 1.98
CA LEU A 44 -8.95 -15.10 2.01
C LEU A 44 -8.10 -15.05 0.73
N THR A 45 -8.76 -14.97 -0.44
CA THR A 45 -8.08 -14.82 -1.73
C THR A 45 -7.32 -13.49 -1.78
N ALA A 46 -7.94 -12.39 -1.37
CA ALA A 46 -7.28 -11.09 -1.31
C ALA A 46 -6.07 -11.10 -0.35
N PHE A 47 -6.21 -11.74 0.81
CA PHE A 47 -5.13 -11.89 1.79
C PHE A 47 -3.97 -12.74 1.23
N SER A 48 -4.27 -13.88 0.60
CA SER A 48 -3.26 -14.73 -0.04
C SER A 48 -2.51 -14.00 -1.14
N ILE A 49 -3.23 -13.26 -2.00
CA ILE A 49 -2.61 -12.42 -3.02
C ILE A 49 -1.69 -11.38 -2.39
N ARG A 50 -2.08 -10.77 -1.27
CA ARG A 50 -1.27 -9.78 -0.56
C ARG A 50 0.02 -10.37 0.01
N ILE A 51 -0.02 -11.58 0.58
CA ILE A 51 1.19 -12.26 1.08
C ILE A 51 2.14 -12.58 -0.09
N VAL A 52 1.61 -13.21 -1.14
CA VAL A 52 2.40 -13.54 -2.32
C VAL A 52 2.99 -12.29 -2.97
N SER A 53 2.18 -11.22 -3.08
CA SER A 53 2.65 -9.95 -3.65
C SER A 53 3.72 -9.28 -2.81
N ALA A 54 3.65 -9.33 -1.48
CA ALA A 54 4.66 -8.77 -0.60
C ALA A 54 6.01 -9.50 -0.74
N ALA A 55 5.97 -10.84 -0.77
CA ALA A 55 7.16 -11.64 -1.01
C ALA A 55 7.74 -11.38 -2.40
N LEU A 56 6.89 -11.34 -3.43
CA LEU A 56 7.30 -11.07 -4.81
C LEU A 56 7.86 -9.65 -4.97
N ALA A 57 7.25 -8.65 -4.30
CA ALA A 57 7.74 -7.28 -4.29
C ALA A 57 9.17 -7.21 -3.74
N LEU A 58 9.44 -7.85 -2.59
CA LEU A 58 10.79 -7.88 -2.02
C LEU A 58 11.77 -8.62 -2.94
N LEU A 59 11.40 -9.80 -3.42
CA LEU A 59 12.24 -10.59 -4.34
C LEU A 59 12.54 -9.83 -5.63
N SER A 60 11.56 -9.15 -6.21
CA SER A 60 11.76 -8.36 -7.43
C SER A 60 12.76 -7.23 -7.22
N GLN A 61 12.71 -6.56 -6.08
CA GLN A 61 13.66 -5.50 -5.74
C GLN A 61 15.08 -6.06 -5.55
N ILE A 62 15.22 -7.22 -4.87
CA ILE A 62 16.51 -7.90 -4.72
C ILE A 62 17.09 -8.26 -6.09
N VAL A 63 16.29 -8.86 -6.98
CA VAL A 63 16.75 -9.24 -8.33
C VAL A 63 17.18 -8.02 -9.13
N LEU A 64 16.38 -6.94 -9.15
CA LEU A 64 16.72 -5.72 -9.87
C LEU A 64 18.00 -5.06 -9.32
N ALA A 65 18.14 -4.98 -7.99
CA ALA A 65 19.34 -4.44 -7.34
C ALA A 65 20.60 -5.25 -7.72
N ARG A 66 20.51 -6.59 -7.73
CA ARG A 66 21.59 -7.49 -8.13
C ARG A 66 21.97 -7.37 -9.61
N LEU A 67 20.98 -7.12 -10.47
CA LEU A 67 21.24 -7.00 -11.92
C LEU A 67 21.92 -5.68 -12.26
N MET A 68 21.56 -4.57 -11.58
CA MET A 68 21.99 -3.21 -11.93
C MET A 68 23.13 -2.67 -11.05
N GLY A 69 23.27 -3.16 -9.80
CA GLY A 69 24.11 -2.53 -8.79
C GLY A 69 23.43 -1.32 -8.14
N GLU A 70 24.06 -0.78 -7.08
CA GLU A 70 23.44 0.23 -6.22
C GLU A 70 23.13 1.54 -6.96
N TYR A 71 24.04 2.01 -7.83
CA TYR A 71 23.89 3.31 -8.49
C TYR A 71 22.72 3.31 -9.48
N GLU A 72 22.73 2.39 -10.42
CA GLU A 72 21.67 2.29 -11.45
C GLU A 72 20.32 1.88 -10.83
N TYR A 73 20.35 1.05 -9.81
CA TYR A 73 19.14 0.68 -9.05
C TYR A 73 18.55 1.89 -8.31
N GLY A 74 19.40 2.78 -7.75
CA GLY A 74 18.95 4.00 -7.11
C GLY A 74 18.25 4.95 -8.07
N ILE A 75 18.78 5.14 -9.27
CA ILE A 75 18.14 5.92 -10.34
C ILE A 75 16.76 5.31 -10.68
N PHE A 76 16.72 3.99 -10.91
CA PHE A 76 15.48 3.30 -11.23
C PHE A 76 14.42 3.47 -10.14
N VAL A 77 14.79 3.24 -8.88
CA VAL A 77 13.86 3.31 -7.74
C VAL A 77 13.31 4.71 -7.53
N PHE A 78 14.18 5.72 -7.56
CA PHE A 78 13.75 7.12 -7.40
C PHE A 78 12.72 7.50 -8.46
N VAL A 79 13.05 7.25 -9.72
CA VAL A 79 12.16 7.59 -10.84
C VAL A 79 10.88 6.77 -10.77
N TRP A 80 10.96 5.47 -10.47
CA TRP A 80 9.79 4.61 -10.39
C TRP A 80 8.82 5.03 -9.26
N VAL A 81 9.35 5.39 -8.09
CA VAL A 81 8.53 5.91 -6.98
C VAL A 81 7.84 7.21 -7.37
N LEU A 82 8.56 8.15 -8.01
CA LEU A 82 7.96 9.39 -8.50
C LEU A 82 6.82 9.14 -9.49
N ILE A 83 7.05 8.26 -10.45
CA ILE A 83 6.07 7.98 -11.51
C ILE A 83 4.84 7.26 -10.97
N VAL A 84 5.00 6.33 -10.06
CA VAL A 84 3.86 5.68 -9.38
C VAL A 84 3.10 6.70 -8.55
N LEU A 85 3.80 7.53 -7.76
CA LEU A 85 3.21 8.59 -6.96
C LEU A 85 2.31 9.53 -7.80
N PHE A 86 2.87 10.11 -8.87
CA PHE A 86 2.12 11.04 -9.71
C PHE A 86 1.09 10.34 -10.59
N GLY A 87 1.33 9.08 -10.97
CA GLY A 87 0.38 8.24 -11.69
C GLY A 87 -0.89 7.98 -10.87
N ASP A 88 -0.75 7.52 -9.63
CA ASP A 88 -1.86 7.32 -8.70
C ASP A 88 -2.61 8.63 -8.42
N LEU A 89 -1.87 9.72 -8.17
CA LEU A 89 -2.46 11.04 -7.94
C LEU A 89 -3.23 11.57 -9.16
N SER A 90 -2.81 11.21 -10.38
CA SER A 90 -3.47 11.67 -11.60
C SER A 90 -4.90 11.16 -11.75
N CYS A 91 -5.29 10.07 -11.06
CA CYS A 91 -6.66 9.56 -11.03
C CYS A 91 -7.65 10.48 -10.31
N LEU A 92 -7.18 11.51 -9.57
CA LEU A 92 -8.00 12.45 -8.78
C LEU A 92 -9.08 11.76 -7.92
N GLY A 93 -8.78 10.59 -7.35
CA GLY A 93 -9.68 9.82 -6.48
C GLY A 93 -10.81 9.06 -7.21
N PHE A 94 -10.87 9.11 -8.54
CA PHE A 94 -11.93 8.43 -9.30
C PHE A 94 -11.94 6.91 -9.12
N HIS A 95 -10.78 6.29 -8.93
CA HIS A 95 -10.68 4.85 -8.66
C HIS A 95 -11.45 4.44 -7.39
N THR A 96 -11.40 5.25 -6.33
CA THR A 96 -12.15 5.03 -5.09
C THR A 96 -13.60 5.49 -5.19
N ALA A 97 -13.88 6.54 -5.97
CA ALA A 97 -15.26 6.92 -6.27
C ALA A 97 -16.03 5.79 -6.97
N VAL A 98 -15.39 5.07 -7.92
CA VAL A 98 -15.98 3.88 -8.56
C VAL A 98 -16.31 2.80 -7.52
N VAL A 99 -15.41 2.55 -6.56
CA VAL A 99 -15.64 1.57 -5.47
C VAL A 99 -16.86 1.96 -4.63
N ARG A 100 -17.10 3.26 -4.43
CA ARG A 100 -18.24 3.76 -3.66
C ARG A 100 -19.55 3.69 -4.42
N PHE A 101 -19.60 4.22 -5.64
CA PHE A 101 -20.86 4.39 -6.38
C PHE A 101 -21.35 3.12 -7.06
N LEU A 102 -20.44 2.27 -7.57
CA LEU A 102 -20.84 1.10 -8.36
C LEU A 102 -21.73 0.12 -7.55
N PRO A 103 -21.42 -0.24 -6.28
CA PRO A 103 -22.30 -1.06 -5.47
C PRO A 103 -23.66 -0.39 -5.18
N GLN A 104 -23.68 0.93 -4.98
CA GLN A 104 -24.92 1.69 -4.76
C GLN A 104 -25.83 1.63 -5.98
N TYR A 105 -25.30 1.85 -7.19
CA TYR A 105 -26.05 1.78 -8.43
C TYR A 105 -26.50 0.35 -8.73
N LYS A 106 -25.70 -0.65 -8.35
CA LYS A 106 -26.08 -2.06 -8.48
C LYS A 106 -27.26 -2.40 -7.57
N ALA A 107 -27.26 -1.95 -6.32
CA ALA A 107 -28.36 -2.14 -5.37
C ALA A 107 -29.64 -1.42 -5.84
N ALA A 108 -29.51 -0.25 -6.48
CA ALA A 108 -30.62 0.53 -7.04
C ALA A 108 -31.10 0.04 -8.40
N GLY A 109 -30.45 -0.98 -9.01
CA GLY A 109 -30.79 -1.45 -10.37
C GLY A 109 -30.49 -0.47 -11.50
N SER A 110 -29.71 0.62 -11.22
CA SER A 110 -29.42 1.70 -12.16
C SER A 110 -28.28 1.33 -13.12
N PHE A 111 -28.50 0.39 -14.01
CA PHE A 111 -27.46 -0.10 -14.93
C PHE A 111 -26.94 0.97 -15.90
N GLU A 112 -27.74 1.97 -16.23
CA GLU A 112 -27.34 3.13 -17.06
C GLU A 112 -26.25 3.94 -16.40
N LYS A 113 -26.36 4.17 -15.07
CA LYS A 113 -25.33 4.84 -14.26
C LYS A 113 -24.08 4.00 -14.11
N ILE A 114 -24.21 2.66 -14.00
CA ILE A 114 -23.04 1.76 -13.97
C ILE A 114 -22.26 1.85 -15.27
N ARG A 115 -22.95 1.81 -16.42
CA ARG A 115 -22.32 1.95 -17.75
C ARG A 115 -21.69 3.33 -17.94
N GLY A 116 -22.39 4.38 -17.49
CA GLY A 116 -21.89 5.75 -17.50
C GLY A 116 -20.64 5.88 -16.65
N LEU A 117 -20.69 5.51 -15.36
CA LEU A 117 -19.59 5.60 -14.42
C LEU A 117 -18.33 4.84 -14.89
N THR A 118 -18.47 3.56 -15.22
CA THR A 118 -17.33 2.72 -15.63
C THR A 118 -16.72 3.16 -16.96
N GLY A 119 -17.52 3.69 -17.89
CA GLY A 119 -17.04 4.26 -19.15
C GLY A 119 -16.31 5.57 -18.95
N THR A 120 -16.94 6.51 -18.25
CA THR A 120 -16.38 7.85 -17.97
C THR A 120 -15.12 7.76 -17.14
N ALA A 121 -15.09 6.92 -16.09
CA ALA A 121 -13.92 6.77 -15.24
C ALA A 121 -12.68 6.32 -16.04
N ARG A 122 -12.81 5.37 -16.97
CA ARG A 122 -11.70 4.92 -17.83
C ARG A 122 -11.19 6.02 -18.77
N ILE A 123 -12.11 6.75 -19.39
CA ILE A 123 -11.75 7.88 -20.27
C ILE A 123 -11.08 8.96 -19.44
N PHE A 124 -11.64 9.28 -18.29
CA PHE A 124 -11.09 10.28 -17.38
C PHE A 124 -9.69 9.90 -16.90
N GLY A 125 -9.46 8.66 -16.45
CA GLY A 125 -8.14 8.18 -16.02
C GLY A 125 -7.09 8.27 -17.13
N LEU A 126 -7.44 7.93 -18.37
CA LEU A 126 -6.56 8.11 -19.53
C LEU A 126 -6.26 9.60 -19.80
N LEU A 127 -7.28 10.44 -19.79
CA LEU A 127 -7.11 11.88 -20.07
C LEU A 127 -6.32 12.58 -18.98
N SER A 128 -6.63 12.32 -17.71
CA SER A 128 -5.93 12.91 -16.57
C SER A 128 -4.49 12.41 -16.45
N GLY A 129 -4.25 11.12 -16.67
CA GLY A 129 -2.91 10.55 -16.75
C GLY A 129 -2.11 11.12 -17.94
N THR A 130 -2.75 11.36 -19.10
CA THR A 130 -2.12 12.02 -20.24
C THR A 130 -1.84 13.50 -19.96
N ALA A 131 -2.74 14.19 -19.28
CA ALA A 131 -2.50 15.56 -18.83
C ALA A 131 -1.31 15.63 -17.86
N ALA A 132 -1.22 14.71 -16.92
CA ALA A 132 -0.09 14.59 -16.01
C ALA A 132 1.23 14.27 -16.74
N LEU A 133 1.21 13.39 -17.74
CA LEU A 133 2.35 13.17 -18.65
C LEU A 133 2.79 14.48 -19.32
N VAL A 134 1.85 15.23 -19.92
CA VAL A 134 2.18 16.49 -20.63
C VAL A 134 2.74 17.52 -19.65
N ILE A 135 2.13 17.68 -18.49
CA ILE A 135 2.64 18.58 -17.43
C ILE A 135 4.03 18.15 -16.99
N GLY A 136 4.24 16.86 -16.77
CA GLY A 136 5.54 16.29 -16.41
C GLY A 136 6.61 16.53 -17.49
N MET A 137 6.25 16.40 -18.77
CA MET A 137 7.15 16.68 -19.90
C MET A 137 7.54 18.15 -19.97
N ILE A 138 6.57 19.06 -19.77
CA ILE A 138 6.83 20.51 -19.71
C ILE A 138 7.75 20.80 -18.52
N ALA A 139 7.47 20.25 -17.36
CA ALA A 139 8.30 20.42 -16.17
C ALA A 139 9.73 19.88 -16.40
N LEU A 140 9.87 18.70 -17.00
CA LEU A 140 11.17 18.12 -17.33
C LEU A 140 11.96 19.00 -18.29
N HIS A 141 11.28 19.62 -19.27
CA HIS A 141 11.92 20.56 -20.22
C HIS A 141 12.34 21.87 -19.55
N LEU A 142 11.46 22.46 -18.72
CA LEU A 142 11.72 23.74 -18.03
C LEU A 142 12.82 23.65 -16.98
N PHE A 143 12.88 22.51 -16.26
CA PHE A 143 13.84 22.29 -15.18
C PHE A 143 15.03 21.42 -15.58
N ARG A 144 15.23 21.18 -16.89
CA ARG A 144 16.28 20.29 -17.40
C ARG A 144 17.67 20.61 -16.87
N ASP A 145 18.00 21.89 -16.73
CA ASP A 145 19.31 22.35 -16.28
C ASP A 145 19.52 22.19 -14.75
N ARG A 146 18.43 21.85 -14.02
CA ARG A 146 18.46 21.58 -12.57
C ARG A 146 18.35 20.10 -12.24
N ILE A 147 18.10 19.26 -13.24
CA ILE A 147 17.95 17.82 -13.09
C ILE A 147 19.24 17.17 -13.60
N GLU A 148 19.81 16.31 -12.74
CA GLU A 148 21.00 15.54 -13.10
C GLU A 148 20.77 14.71 -14.37
N GLY A 149 21.73 14.74 -15.27
CA GLY A 149 21.58 14.19 -16.63
C GLY A 149 21.18 12.70 -16.65
N TYR A 150 21.61 11.93 -15.66
CA TYR A 150 21.28 10.52 -15.54
C TYR A 150 19.81 10.26 -15.20
N TYR A 151 19.06 11.23 -14.67
CA TYR A 151 17.63 11.10 -14.41
C TYR A 151 16.74 11.45 -15.62
N VAL A 152 17.22 12.25 -16.58
CA VAL A 152 16.39 12.84 -17.66
C VAL A 152 15.69 11.77 -18.48
N ILE A 153 16.44 10.79 -19.01
CA ILE A 153 15.87 9.72 -19.85
C ILE A 153 14.98 8.76 -19.04
N PRO A 154 15.39 8.28 -17.85
CA PRO A 154 14.51 7.48 -16.99
C PRO A 154 13.20 8.18 -16.63
N ILE A 155 13.21 9.48 -16.29
CA ILE A 155 11.99 10.26 -16.02
C ILE A 155 11.12 10.34 -17.27
N PHE A 156 11.69 10.64 -18.44
CA PHE A 156 10.95 10.67 -19.69
C PHE A 156 10.21 9.35 -19.94
N LEU A 157 10.89 8.21 -19.85
CA LEU A 157 10.29 6.88 -20.00
C LEU A 157 9.20 6.61 -18.97
N GLY A 158 9.44 7.02 -17.74
CA GLY A 158 8.47 6.89 -16.65
C GLY A 158 7.20 7.71 -16.90
N LEU A 159 7.33 8.97 -17.32
CA LEU A 159 6.20 9.84 -17.64
C LEU A 159 5.28 9.20 -18.69
N VAL A 160 5.82 8.51 -19.69
CA VAL A 160 5.04 7.79 -20.72
C VAL A 160 4.22 6.65 -20.12
N ALA A 161 4.59 6.11 -18.96
CA ALA A 161 3.80 5.08 -18.26
C ALA A 161 2.59 5.63 -17.48
N MET A 162 2.56 6.94 -17.15
CA MET A 162 1.53 7.52 -16.28
C MET A 162 0.08 7.30 -16.75
N PRO A 163 -0.28 7.47 -18.05
CA PRO A 163 -1.66 7.21 -18.50
C PRO A 163 -2.08 5.76 -18.26
N MET A 164 -1.15 4.81 -18.36
CA MET A 164 -1.43 3.40 -18.14
C MET A 164 -1.51 3.07 -16.65
N ILE A 165 -0.74 3.74 -15.79
CA ILE A 165 -0.86 3.60 -14.34
C ILE A 165 -2.25 4.11 -13.91
N ALA A 166 -2.61 5.33 -14.30
CA ALA A 166 -3.92 5.91 -13.98
C ALA A 166 -5.09 5.03 -14.47
N LEU A 167 -5.02 4.51 -15.70
CA LEU A 167 -6.02 3.57 -16.19
C LEU A 167 -6.04 2.28 -15.35
N GLY A 168 -4.89 1.74 -14.98
CA GLY A 168 -4.74 0.54 -14.15
C GLY A 168 -5.45 0.68 -12.81
N ASP A 169 -5.31 1.84 -12.13
CA ASP A 169 -5.96 2.13 -10.85
C ASP A 169 -7.49 2.22 -10.99
N ILE A 170 -7.99 2.85 -12.06
CA ILE A 170 -9.43 2.84 -12.38
C ILE A 170 -9.96 1.41 -12.60
N LEU A 171 -9.19 0.56 -13.28
CA LEU A 171 -9.55 -0.84 -13.51
C LEU A 171 -9.47 -1.67 -12.22
N GLU A 172 -8.49 -1.39 -11.35
CA GLU A 172 -8.42 -1.96 -10.00
C GLU A 172 -9.66 -1.59 -9.20
N GLY A 173 -10.01 -0.30 -9.11
CA GLY A 173 -11.21 0.19 -8.43
C GLY A 173 -12.49 -0.46 -8.95
N THR A 174 -12.63 -0.53 -10.29
CA THR A 174 -13.77 -1.18 -10.95
C THR A 174 -13.87 -2.67 -10.60
N SER A 175 -12.74 -3.37 -10.56
CA SER A 175 -12.67 -4.80 -10.23
C SER A 175 -12.96 -5.04 -8.74
N ARG A 176 -12.47 -4.17 -7.84
CA ARG A 176 -12.77 -4.20 -6.40
C ARG A 176 -14.26 -4.01 -6.14
N ALA A 177 -14.88 -3.03 -6.78
CA ALA A 177 -16.31 -2.75 -6.66
C ALA A 177 -17.21 -3.90 -7.13
N ASN A 178 -16.73 -4.73 -8.07
CA ASN A 178 -17.42 -5.92 -8.57
C ASN A 178 -17.04 -7.21 -7.82
N HIS A 179 -16.26 -7.13 -6.75
CA HIS A 179 -15.79 -8.30 -5.98
C HIS A 179 -14.96 -9.29 -6.83
N TRP A 180 -14.05 -8.77 -7.68
CA TRP A 180 -13.12 -9.57 -8.48
C TRP A 180 -11.67 -9.39 -7.95
N PRO A 181 -11.32 -9.99 -6.79
CA PRO A 181 -10.05 -9.69 -6.11
C PRO A 181 -8.82 -10.04 -6.94
N VAL A 182 -8.87 -11.12 -7.72
CA VAL A 182 -7.75 -11.51 -8.60
C VAL A 182 -7.53 -10.47 -9.69
N MET A 183 -8.59 -10.00 -10.36
CA MET A 183 -8.48 -8.97 -11.40
C MET A 183 -8.10 -7.60 -10.84
N ALA A 184 -8.45 -7.33 -9.58
CA ALA A 184 -8.08 -6.09 -8.92
C ALA A 184 -6.59 -6.08 -8.55
N LEU A 185 -6.11 -7.12 -7.89
CA LEU A 185 -4.81 -7.08 -7.22
C LEU A 185 -3.67 -7.72 -8.05
N SER A 186 -3.94 -8.80 -8.80
CA SER A 186 -2.87 -9.52 -9.50
C SER A 186 -2.14 -8.70 -10.56
N PRO A 187 -2.79 -7.84 -11.38
CA PRO A 187 -2.09 -7.12 -12.43
C PRO A 187 -0.97 -6.23 -11.88
N ALA A 188 -1.27 -5.35 -10.94
CA ALA A 188 -0.32 -4.39 -10.41
C ALA A 188 0.70 -5.04 -9.45
N TYR A 189 0.27 -6.01 -8.63
CA TYR A 189 1.08 -6.52 -7.52
C TYR A 189 1.80 -7.84 -7.81
N ILE A 190 1.42 -8.57 -8.86
CA ILE A 190 2.04 -9.85 -9.25
C ILE A 190 2.55 -9.80 -10.69
N VAL A 191 1.68 -9.51 -11.66
CA VAL A 191 2.00 -9.64 -13.09
C VAL A 191 3.04 -8.60 -13.51
N ARG A 192 2.83 -7.33 -13.16
CA ARG A 192 3.75 -6.23 -13.52
C ARG A 192 5.16 -6.44 -12.95
N PRO A 193 5.38 -6.73 -11.65
CA PRO A 193 6.73 -7.01 -11.14
C PRO A 193 7.42 -8.19 -11.81
N VAL A 194 6.68 -9.28 -12.09
CA VAL A 194 7.23 -10.43 -12.81
C VAL A 194 7.63 -10.05 -14.24
N LEU A 195 6.78 -9.32 -14.95
CA LEU A 195 7.08 -8.89 -16.31
C LEU A 195 8.26 -7.89 -16.37
N ILE A 196 8.42 -7.02 -15.37
CA ILE A 196 9.59 -6.13 -15.29
C ILE A 196 10.88 -6.96 -15.26
N ILE A 197 10.94 -7.96 -14.37
CA ILE A 197 12.10 -8.86 -14.28
C ILE A 197 12.30 -9.62 -15.60
N LEU A 198 11.23 -10.20 -16.13
CA LEU A 198 11.29 -10.98 -17.37
C LEU A 198 11.80 -10.14 -18.54
N PHE A 199 11.27 -8.94 -18.74
CA PHE A 199 11.71 -8.06 -19.83
C PHE A 199 13.11 -7.52 -19.60
N MET A 200 13.49 -7.22 -18.35
CA MET A 200 14.87 -6.83 -18.02
C MET A 200 15.86 -7.97 -18.33
N LEU A 201 15.56 -9.21 -17.91
CA LEU A 201 16.40 -10.37 -18.21
C LEU A 201 16.49 -10.66 -19.71
N THR A 202 15.36 -10.53 -20.42
CA THR A 202 15.32 -10.70 -21.88
C THR A 202 16.17 -9.64 -22.58
N ALA A 203 16.05 -8.37 -22.18
CA ALA A 203 16.84 -7.27 -22.74
C ALA A 203 18.35 -7.50 -22.53
N ILE A 204 18.75 -7.91 -21.30
CA ILE A 204 20.15 -8.25 -20.99
C ILE A 204 20.63 -9.44 -21.84
N GLY A 205 19.79 -10.47 -22.00
CA GLY A 205 20.08 -11.63 -22.84
C GLY A 205 20.28 -11.28 -24.33
N LEU A 206 19.65 -10.19 -24.79
CA LEU A 206 19.80 -9.62 -26.13
C LEU A 206 20.97 -8.63 -26.24
N GLY A 207 21.74 -8.43 -25.17
CA GLY A 207 22.93 -7.57 -25.15
C GLY A 207 22.70 -6.15 -24.67
N ALA A 208 21.52 -5.83 -24.11
CA ALA A 208 21.27 -4.53 -23.51
C ALA A 208 22.09 -4.34 -22.21
N PRO A 209 22.54 -3.09 -21.91
CA PRO A 209 23.30 -2.80 -20.71
C PRO A 209 22.42 -2.95 -19.44
N ARG A 210 23.07 -3.25 -18.31
CA ARG A 210 22.39 -3.41 -17.01
C ARG A 210 22.18 -2.05 -16.32
N THR A 211 21.42 -1.18 -16.94
CA THR A 211 21.22 0.21 -16.50
C THR A 211 19.79 0.50 -16.09
N ALA A 212 19.59 1.61 -15.36
CA ALA A 212 18.28 2.14 -15.01
C ALA A 212 17.41 2.40 -16.25
N MET A 213 18.02 2.83 -17.34
CA MET A 213 17.32 3.03 -18.61
C MET A 213 16.68 1.73 -19.12
N THR A 214 17.43 0.62 -19.15
CA THR A 214 16.92 -0.70 -19.57
C THR A 214 15.81 -1.17 -18.62
N ALA A 215 15.97 -0.97 -17.31
CA ALA A 215 14.96 -1.30 -16.33
C ALA A 215 13.68 -0.46 -16.49
N MET A 216 13.81 0.85 -16.79
CA MET A 216 12.66 1.72 -17.06
C MET A 216 11.94 1.36 -18.36
N GLN A 217 12.66 0.95 -19.40
CA GLN A 217 12.05 0.40 -20.62
C GLN A 217 11.27 -0.89 -20.33
N ALA A 218 11.86 -1.80 -19.56
CA ALA A 218 11.19 -3.02 -19.12
C ALA A 218 9.93 -2.71 -18.29
N ALA A 219 10.01 -1.76 -17.36
CA ALA A 219 8.90 -1.31 -16.54
C ALA A 219 7.79 -0.64 -17.36
N LEU A 220 8.15 0.18 -18.35
CA LEU A 220 7.22 0.79 -19.28
C LEU A 220 6.45 -0.28 -20.07
N ILE A 221 7.15 -1.20 -20.72
CA ILE A 221 6.52 -2.28 -21.50
C ILE A 221 5.65 -3.16 -20.60
N ALA A 222 6.15 -3.54 -19.41
CA ALA A 222 5.41 -4.33 -18.44
C ALA A 222 4.11 -3.63 -18.00
N THR A 223 4.15 -2.32 -17.77
CA THR A 223 2.97 -1.53 -17.39
C THR A 223 1.95 -1.52 -18.50
N TYR A 224 2.35 -1.28 -19.76
CA TYR A 224 1.44 -1.31 -20.89
C TYR A 224 0.81 -2.69 -21.10
N VAL A 225 1.61 -3.75 -21.13
CA VAL A 225 1.12 -5.13 -21.32
C VAL A 225 0.14 -5.50 -20.22
N THR A 226 0.48 -5.19 -18.97
CA THR A 226 -0.36 -5.50 -17.80
C THR A 226 -1.67 -4.73 -17.83
N THR A 227 -1.61 -3.41 -18.08
CA THR A 227 -2.80 -2.56 -18.06
C THR A 227 -3.71 -2.82 -19.24
N VAL A 228 -3.18 -3.03 -20.44
CA VAL A 228 -3.98 -3.41 -21.61
C VAL A 228 -4.64 -4.78 -21.41
N GLY A 229 -3.89 -5.76 -20.87
CA GLY A 229 -4.45 -7.07 -20.52
C GLY A 229 -5.58 -6.97 -19.49
N GLN A 230 -5.37 -6.17 -18.42
CA GLN A 230 -6.40 -5.90 -17.40
C GLN A 230 -7.60 -5.18 -18.00
N TYR A 231 -7.39 -4.20 -18.88
CA TYR A 231 -8.45 -3.47 -19.57
C TYR A 231 -9.33 -4.41 -20.39
N VAL A 232 -8.73 -5.23 -21.24
CA VAL A 232 -9.45 -6.21 -22.06
C VAL A 232 -10.24 -7.20 -21.19
N ALA A 233 -9.59 -7.78 -20.17
CA ALA A 233 -10.23 -8.72 -19.26
C ALA A 233 -11.40 -8.09 -18.49
N THR A 234 -11.23 -6.87 -17.99
CA THR A 234 -12.28 -6.13 -17.26
C THR A 234 -13.43 -5.78 -18.19
N LEU A 235 -13.14 -5.31 -19.42
CA LEU A 235 -14.15 -4.96 -20.41
C LEU A 235 -15.02 -6.18 -20.81
N LEU A 236 -14.37 -7.30 -21.13
CA LEU A 236 -15.06 -8.54 -21.47
C LEU A 236 -15.95 -9.02 -20.32
N ARG A 237 -15.47 -8.89 -19.09
CA ARG A 237 -16.23 -9.31 -17.91
C ARG A 237 -17.39 -8.36 -17.60
N LEU A 238 -17.21 -7.04 -17.76
CA LEU A 238 -18.29 -6.06 -17.64
C LEU A 238 -19.38 -6.29 -18.66
N ARG A 239 -19.04 -6.54 -19.94
CA ARG A 239 -20.02 -6.86 -21.00
C ARG A 239 -20.83 -8.13 -20.72
N ARG A 240 -20.25 -9.11 -20.05
CA ARG A 240 -20.96 -10.34 -19.63
C ARG A 240 -21.91 -10.11 -18.44
N HIS A 241 -21.61 -9.15 -17.57
CA HIS A 241 -22.40 -8.88 -16.35
C HIS A 241 -23.46 -7.80 -16.57
N TYR A 242 -23.19 -6.83 -17.43
CA TYR A 242 -24.06 -5.70 -17.70
C TYR A 242 -24.36 -5.65 -19.19
N GLN A 243 -25.64 -5.86 -19.54
CA GLN A 243 -26.09 -5.77 -20.93
C GLN A 243 -25.79 -4.39 -21.52
N GLU A 244 -25.59 -4.33 -22.84
CA GLU A 244 -25.43 -3.06 -23.56
C GLU A 244 -26.73 -2.24 -23.48
N GLY A 245 -26.60 -0.92 -23.41
CA GLY A 245 -27.74 -0.03 -23.29
C GLY A 245 -27.30 1.42 -23.07
N PRO A 246 -28.24 2.33 -22.83
CA PRO A 246 -27.98 3.75 -22.62
C PRO A 246 -27.03 3.98 -21.43
N ARG A 247 -26.36 5.15 -21.45
CA ARG A 247 -25.43 5.58 -20.42
C ARG A 247 -25.92 6.87 -19.82
N GLU A 248 -26.04 6.90 -18.51
CA GLU A 248 -26.27 8.13 -17.75
C GLU A 248 -24.96 8.58 -17.11
N VAL A 249 -24.56 9.83 -17.34
CA VAL A 249 -23.30 10.38 -16.88
C VAL A 249 -23.57 11.53 -15.91
N ASP A 250 -23.13 11.39 -14.67
CA ASP A 250 -23.15 12.42 -13.62
C ASP A 250 -21.73 12.77 -13.22
N PHE A 251 -20.96 13.33 -14.17
CA PHE A 251 -19.53 13.59 -13.98
C PHE A 251 -19.26 14.51 -12.79
N LEU A 252 -20.00 15.60 -12.62
CA LEU A 252 -19.79 16.55 -11.54
C LEU A 252 -20.14 15.96 -10.17
N GLY A 253 -21.21 15.16 -10.09
CA GLY A 253 -21.55 14.43 -8.87
C GLY A 253 -20.45 13.46 -8.46
N TRP A 254 -19.87 12.72 -9.41
CA TRP A 254 -18.75 11.82 -9.13
C TRP A 254 -17.49 12.57 -8.75
N LEU A 255 -17.13 13.63 -9.45
CA LEU A 255 -15.96 14.46 -9.17
C LEU A 255 -16.05 15.12 -7.78
N GLY A 256 -17.24 15.59 -7.40
CA GLY A 256 -17.48 16.20 -6.09
C GLY A 256 -17.21 15.24 -4.92
N VAL A 257 -17.34 13.93 -5.16
CA VAL A 257 -16.98 12.90 -4.18
C VAL A 257 -15.53 12.43 -4.34
N ALA A 258 -15.05 12.29 -5.57
CA ALA A 258 -13.69 11.85 -5.86
C ALA A 258 -12.62 12.80 -5.33
N PHE A 259 -12.82 14.11 -5.50
CA PHE A 259 -11.82 15.11 -5.16
C PHE A 259 -11.47 15.18 -3.65
N PRO A 260 -12.43 15.17 -2.70
CA PRO A 260 -12.08 15.04 -1.28
C PRO A 260 -11.34 13.75 -0.95
N ILE A 261 -11.70 12.62 -1.59
CA ILE A 261 -11.02 11.34 -1.42
C ILE A 261 -9.57 11.44 -1.92
N PHE A 262 -9.35 12.05 -3.08
CA PHE A 262 -8.02 12.32 -3.62
C PHE A 262 -7.13 13.08 -2.63
N LEU A 263 -7.64 14.09 -1.96
CA LEU A 263 -6.86 14.84 -0.97
C LEU A 263 -6.45 13.95 0.22
N ILE A 264 -7.35 13.08 0.69
CA ILE A 264 -7.07 12.17 1.80
C ILE A 264 -6.03 11.12 1.40
N GLU A 265 -6.24 10.47 0.26
CA GLU A 265 -5.36 9.43 -0.26
C GLU A 265 -4.00 10.00 -0.66
N GLY A 266 -4.00 11.19 -1.27
CA GLY A 266 -2.78 11.90 -1.66
C GLY A 266 -1.89 12.21 -0.46
N VAL A 267 -2.46 12.75 0.63
CA VAL A 267 -1.69 13.00 1.87
C VAL A 267 -1.14 11.71 2.45
N SER A 268 -1.95 10.64 2.50
CA SER A 268 -1.53 9.34 3.01
C SER A 268 -0.42 8.71 2.15
N PHE A 269 -0.53 8.82 0.83
CA PHE A 269 0.45 8.30 -0.10
C PHE A 269 1.78 9.07 -0.04
N LEU A 270 1.71 10.40 0.05
CA LEU A 270 2.88 11.26 0.25
C LEU A 270 3.56 10.94 1.58
N LEU A 271 2.81 10.76 2.66
CA LEU A 271 3.37 10.40 3.97
C LEU A 271 4.16 9.09 3.91
N THR A 272 3.75 8.16 3.06
CA THR A 272 4.39 6.84 2.93
C THR A 272 5.62 6.83 2.03
N ASN A 273 5.73 7.78 1.07
CA ASN A 273 6.78 7.74 0.04
C ASN A 273 7.61 9.02 -0.05
N SER A 274 7.29 10.08 0.70
CA SER A 274 7.98 11.36 0.62
C SER A 274 9.44 11.28 1.05
N ASP A 275 9.79 10.36 1.93
CA ASP A 275 11.15 10.11 2.37
C ASP A 275 12.07 9.71 1.21
N VAL A 276 11.65 8.74 0.39
CA VAL A 276 12.40 8.31 -0.81
C VAL A 276 12.55 9.45 -1.81
N VAL A 277 11.48 10.24 -1.99
CA VAL A 277 11.50 11.40 -2.90
C VAL A 277 12.49 12.45 -2.41
N VAL A 278 12.45 12.81 -1.12
CA VAL A 278 13.35 13.83 -0.57
C VAL A 278 14.80 13.33 -0.53
N VAL A 279 15.03 12.04 -0.21
CA VAL A 279 16.36 11.41 -0.31
C VAL A 279 16.90 11.54 -1.73
N GLY A 280 16.11 11.24 -2.75
CA GLY A 280 16.55 11.32 -4.15
C GLY A 280 16.75 12.74 -4.69
N ILE A 281 16.20 13.77 -4.01
CA ILE A 281 16.46 15.18 -4.35
C ILE A 281 17.80 15.67 -3.77
N PHE A 282 18.18 15.20 -2.58
CA PHE A 282 19.33 15.71 -1.85
C PHE A 282 20.56 14.82 -1.90
N LEU A 283 20.42 13.53 -2.15
CA LEU A 283 21.50 12.56 -2.09
C LEU A 283 21.72 11.87 -3.44
N GLU A 284 22.83 11.20 -3.57
CA GLU A 284 23.18 10.46 -4.77
C GLU A 284 22.35 9.18 -4.96
N PRO A 285 22.24 8.65 -6.17
CA PRO A 285 21.48 7.42 -6.44
C PRO A 285 21.89 6.22 -5.58
N HIS A 286 23.16 6.10 -5.25
CA HIS A 286 23.67 5.08 -4.34
C HIS A 286 22.97 5.11 -2.97
N ASP A 287 22.81 6.29 -2.38
CA ASP A 287 22.15 6.49 -1.10
C ASP A 287 20.65 6.19 -1.17
N VAL A 288 20.00 6.59 -2.27
CA VAL A 288 18.60 6.26 -2.53
C VAL A 288 18.39 4.75 -2.55
N ALA A 289 19.29 4.01 -3.22
CA ALA A 289 19.23 2.56 -3.30
C ALA A 289 19.32 1.91 -1.92
N ILE A 290 20.30 2.33 -1.10
CA ILE A 290 20.54 1.80 0.24
C ILE A 290 19.34 2.10 1.16
N TYR A 291 18.89 3.36 1.17
CA TYR A 291 17.73 3.77 1.96
C TYR A 291 16.47 2.96 1.58
N PHE A 292 16.18 2.86 0.28
CA PHE A 292 15.02 2.14 -0.21
C PHE A 292 15.06 0.65 0.13
N ALA A 293 16.20 -0.01 -0.01
CA ALA A 293 16.36 -1.41 0.36
C ALA A 293 16.11 -1.64 1.85
N ALA A 294 16.63 -0.76 2.71
CA ALA A 294 16.39 -0.79 4.15
C ALA A 294 14.89 -0.59 4.47
N ALA A 295 14.25 0.43 3.89
CA ALA A 295 12.84 0.72 4.08
C ALA A 295 11.94 -0.42 3.57
N LYS A 296 12.24 -1.02 2.42
CA LYS A 296 11.48 -2.17 1.87
C LYS A 296 11.65 -3.43 2.70
N THR A 297 12.82 -3.65 3.28
CA THR A 297 13.03 -4.77 4.22
C THR A 297 12.19 -4.57 5.48
N MET A 298 12.10 -3.34 6.00
CA MET A 298 11.25 -3.02 7.15
C MET A 298 9.74 -3.08 6.87
N ALA A 299 9.33 -3.04 5.59
CA ALA A 299 7.94 -3.23 5.19
C ALA A 299 7.35 -4.59 5.63
N LEU A 300 8.20 -5.60 5.87
CA LEU A 300 7.77 -6.89 6.45
C LEU A 300 7.12 -6.72 7.83
N VAL A 301 7.61 -5.76 8.64
CA VAL A 301 7.04 -5.46 9.96
C VAL A 301 5.70 -4.72 9.84
N HIS A 302 5.53 -3.87 8.85
CA HIS A 302 4.28 -3.16 8.57
C HIS A 302 3.11 -4.08 8.24
N PHE A 303 3.37 -5.29 7.74
CA PHE A 303 2.34 -6.28 7.43
C PHE A 303 1.52 -6.68 8.66
N ILE A 304 2.12 -6.65 9.86
CA ILE A 304 1.42 -6.92 11.12
C ILE A 304 0.34 -5.87 11.36
N ASN A 305 0.72 -4.59 11.23
CA ASN A 305 -0.22 -3.47 11.41
C ASN A 305 -1.40 -3.58 10.43
N PHE A 306 -1.11 -3.88 9.16
CA PHE A 306 -2.15 -4.10 8.15
C PHE A 306 -3.11 -5.24 8.53
N SER A 307 -2.59 -6.36 9.01
CA SER A 307 -3.39 -7.52 9.40
C SER A 307 -4.29 -7.22 10.59
N VAL A 308 -3.76 -6.54 11.61
CA VAL A 308 -4.54 -6.14 12.79
C VAL A 308 -5.61 -5.10 12.43
N LYS A 309 -5.29 -4.12 11.57
CA LYS A 309 -6.27 -3.15 11.05
C LYS A 309 -7.44 -3.83 10.35
N ALA A 310 -7.15 -4.77 9.47
CA ALA A 310 -8.17 -5.50 8.72
C ALA A 310 -9.10 -6.32 9.63
N ALA A 311 -8.54 -6.93 10.69
CA ALA A 311 -9.31 -7.71 11.66
C ALA A 311 -10.10 -6.83 12.65
N SER A 312 -9.55 -5.68 13.04
CA SER A 312 -10.14 -4.82 14.08
C SER A 312 -11.27 -3.93 13.54
N GLY A 313 -11.23 -3.53 12.26
CA GLY A 313 -12.21 -2.62 11.68
C GLY A 313 -13.67 -3.05 11.88
N PRO A 314 -14.09 -4.25 11.46
CA PRO A 314 -15.44 -4.75 11.65
C PRO A 314 -15.83 -4.84 13.13
N ARG A 315 -14.89 -5.27 14.01
CA ARG A 315 -15.12 -5.37 15.44
C ARG A 315 -15.34 -4.01 16.09
N PHE A 316 -14.57 -2.99 15.71
CA PHE A 316 -14.78 -1.62 16.18
C PHE A 316 -16.13 -1.08 15.72
N SER A 317 -16.49 -1.31 14.44
CA SER A 317 -17.78 -0.86 13.91
C SER A 317 -18.96 -1.46 14.69
N SER A 318 -18.95 -2.77 14.98
CA SER A 318 -20.01 -3.41 15.76
C SER A 318 -20.07 -2.92 17.21
N LEU A 319 -18.91 -2.73 17.86
CA LEU A 319 -18.86 -2.23 19.24
C LEU A 319 -19.25 -0.76 19.37
N ILE A 320 -19.06 0.05 18.33
CA ILE A 320 -19.55 1.43 18.29
C ILE A 320 -21.07 1.47 18.14
N ALA A 321 -21.65 0.52 17.38
CA ALA A 321 -23.09 0.47 17.15
C ALA A 321 -23.88 -0.12 18.33
N GLU A 322 -23.36 -1.19 18.94
CA GLU A 322 -24.12 -2.04 19.88
C GLU A 322 -23.39 -2.30 21.21
N GLY A 323 -22.11 -1.91 21.33
CA GLY A 323 -21.29 -2.19 22.50
C GLY A 323 -21.26 -1.08 23.52
N THR A 324 -20.62 -1.36 24.67
CA THR A 324 -20.32 -0.34 25.68
C THR A 324 -18.96 0.29 25.40
N ARG A 325 -18.73 1.48 25.99
CA ARG A 325 -17.45 2.18 25.87
C ARG A 325 -16.29 1.37 26.43
N GLU A 326 -16.52 0.62 27.50
CA GLU A 326 -15.55 -0.26 28.16
C GLU A 326 -15.14 -1.42 27.25
N GLN A 327 -16.12 -2.03 26.56
CA GLN A 327 -15.87 -3.09 25.58
C GLN A 327 -15.06 -2.57 24.37
N LEU A 328 -15.40 -1.37 23.88
CA LEU A 328 -14.66 -0.73 22.81
C LEU A 328 -13.22 -0.40 23.23
N ALA A 329 -13.03 0.13 24.45
CA ALA A 329 -11.72 0.43 25.00
C ALA A 329 -10.87 -0.85 25.18
N ALA A 330 -11.44 -1.92 25.74
CA ALA A 330 -10.76 -3.19 25.87
C ALA A 330 -10.33 -3.76 24.50
N ALA A 331 -11.26 -3.76 23.53
CA ALA A 331 -10.96 -4.23 22.18
C ALA A 331 -9.86 -3.39 21.48
N ALA A 332 -9.85 -2.07 21.69
CA ALA A 332 -8.86 -1.18 21.13
C ALA A 332 -7.47 -1.40 21.76
N ILE A 333 -7.40 -1.56 23.09
CA ILE A 333 -6.16 -1.87 23.81
C ILE A 333 -5.63 -3.25 23.38
N ASP A 334 -6.49 -4.26 23.27
CA ASP A 334 -6.10 -5.58 22.78
C ASP A 334 -5.53 -5.50 21.34
N ALA A 335 -6.18 -4.73 20.46
CA ALA A 335 -5.67 -4.53 19.11
C ALA A 335 -4.30 -3.82 19.10
N ALA A 336 -4.07 -2.83 19.99
CA ALA A 336 -2.77 -2.20 20.15
C ALA A 336 -1.70 -3.19 20.63
N ARG A 337 -2.02 -4.08 21.59
CA ARG A 337 -1.12 -5.15 22.04
C ARG A 337 -0.79 -6.15 20.95
N TRP A 338 -1.80 -6.58 20.19
CA TRP A 338 -1.64 -7.48 19.05
C TRP A 338 -0.88 -6.83 17.88
N THR A 339 -0.81 -5.51 17.83
CA THR A 339 0.05 -4.79 16.89
C THR A 339 1.48 -4.69 17.42
N PHE A 340 1.65 -4.27 18.68
CA PHE A 340 2.97 -3.94 19.26
C PHE A 340 3.85 -5.18 19.47
N TRP A 341 3.36 -6.21 20.18
CA TRP A 341 4.21 -7.35 20.54
C TRP A 341 4.70 -8.17 19.34
N PRO A 342 3.86 -8.52 18.36
CA PRO A 342 4.35 -9.16 17.15
C PRO A 342 5.27 -8.25 16.33
N ALA A 343 4.99 -6.92 16.25
CA ALA A 343 5.85 -5.99 15.55
C ALA A 343 7.24 -5.88 16.21
N LEU A 344 7.29 -5.89 17.54
CA LEU A 344 8.54 -5.91 18.30
C LEU A 344 9.32 -7.21 18.02
N ALA A 345 8.68 -8.37 18.15
CA ALA A 345 9.33 -9.66 17.96
C ALA A 345 9.86 -9.83 16.52
N ILE A 346 9.01 -9.58 15.51
CA ILE A 346 9.41 -9.69 14.10
C ILE A 346 10.39 -8.58 13.73
N GLY A 347 10.19 -7.35 14.23
CA GLY A 347 11.10 -6.23 13.97
C GLY A 347 12.50 -6.49 14.50
N LEU A 348 12.63 -7.00 15.71
CA LEU A 348 13.93 -7.40 16.27
C LEU A 348 14.55 -8.55 15.47
N ALA A 349 13.77 -9.56 15.05
CA ALA A 349 14.27 -10.65 14.22
C ALA A 349 14.75 -10.14 12.85
N VAL A 350 14.00 -9.22 12.21
CA VAL A 350 14.39 -8.61 10.92
C VAL A 350 15.66 -7.77 11.08
N VAL A 351 15.79 -6.98 12.14
CA VAL A 351 17.03 -6.21 12.39
C VAL A 351 18.19 -7.15 12.74
N ALA A 352 17.99 -8.17 13.56
CA ALA A 352 19.03 -9.16 13.85
C ALA A 352 19.54 -9.87 12.58
N ALA A 353 18.63 -10.18 11.65
CA ALA A 353 18.97 -10.70 10.32
C ALA A 353 19.36 -9.60 9.31
N GLY A 354 19.39 -8.33 9.70
CA GLY A 354 19.45 -7.19 8.80
C GLY A 354 20.66 -7.19 7.87
N HIS A 355 21.86 -7.48 8.37
CA HIS A 355 23.03 -7.61 7.52
C HIS A 355 22.87 -8.69 6.44
N PHE A 356 22.30 -9.84 6.80
CA PHE A 356 22.01 -10.89 5.84
C PHE A 356 20.95 -10.45 4.83
N LEU A 357 19.84 -9.88 5.27
CA LEU A 357 18.75 -9.45 4.40
C LEU A 357 19.21 -8.35 3.42
N LEU A 358 19.99 -7.37 3.88
CA LEU A 358 20.55 -6.33 3.03
C LEU A 358 21.62 -6.88 2.09
N SER A 359 22.42 -7.85 2.51
CA SER A 359 23.41 -8.51 1.64
C SER A 359 22.77 -9.25 0.46
N LEU A 360 21.48 -9.63 0.55
CA LEU A 360 20.74 -10.19 -0.58
C LEU A 360 20.62 -9.19 -1.74
N PHE A 361 20.54 -7.90 -1.47
CA PHE A 361 20.56 -6.85 -2.48
C PHE A 361 21.96 -6.63 -3.08
N GLY A 362 23.01 -6.76 -2.26
CA GLY A 362 24.42 -6.56 -2.60
C GLY A 362 25.23 -6.17 -1.37
N ALA A 363 26.56 -6.25 -1.45
CA ALA A 363 27.43 -5.95 -0.31
C ALA A 363 27.31 -4.48 0.15
N ALA A 364 27.21 -3.55 -0.80
CA ALA A 364 27.08 -2.11 -0.50
C ALA A 364 25.81 -1.77 0.30
N PHE A 365 24.71 -2.52 0.09
CA PHE A 365 23.45 -2.27 0.78
C PHE A 365 23.48 -2.53 2.28
N THR A 366 24.50 -3.23 2.78
CA THR A 366 24.68 -3.45 4.23
C THR A 366 24.90 -2.18 5.02
N ALA A 367 25.35 -1.09 4.37
CA ALA A 367 25.41 0.26 4.96
C ALA A 367 24.03 0.77 5.45
N GLY A 368 22.93 0.26 4.91
CA GLY A 368 21.57 0.56 5.37
C GLY A 368 21.14 -0.07 6.69
N TYR A 369 22.02 -0.80 7.38
CA TYR A 369 21.68 -1.48 8.64
C TYR A 369 21.22 -0.52 9.74
N ILE A 370 21.93 0.60 9.92
CA ILE A 370 21.56 1.63 10.91
C ILE A 370 20.21 2.25 10.56
N VAL A 371 19.95 2.49 9.28
CA VAL A 371 18.65 2.99 8.77
C VAL A 371 17.52 2.04 9.18
N MET A 372 17.71 0.72 9.04
CA MET A 372 16.70 -0.27 9.48
C MET A 372 16.41 -0.18 10.99
N ALA A 373 17.45 -0.04 11.81
CA ALA A 373 17.30 0.06 13.27
C ALA A 373 16.52 1.32 13.67
N ILE A 374 16.82 2.45 13.03
CA ILE A 374 16.11 3.72 13.27
C ILE A 374 14.65 3.62 12.82
N LEU A 375 14.38 3.08 11.64
CA LEU A 375 13.02 2.88 11.13
C LEU A 375 12.21 1.93 12.02
N LEU A 376 12.85 0.89 12.59
CA LEU A 376 12.17 0.01 13.55
C LEU A 376 11.64 0.79 14.76
N ALA A 377 12.44 1.72 15.31
CA ALA A 377 11.99 2.53 16.43
C ALA A 377 10.72 3.35 16.09
N GLY A 378 10.65 3.93 14.90
CA GLY A 378 9.46 4.63 14.41
C GLY A 378 8.25 3.71 14.25
N ILE A 379 8.45 2.53 13.65
CA ILE A 379 7.40 1.52 13.47
C ILE A 379 6.85 1.08 14.83
N LEU A 380 7.72 0.84 15.81
CA LEU A 380 7.31 0.46 17.16
C LEU A 380 6.57 1.58 17.89
N ALA A 381 7.02 2.84 17.73
CA ALA A 381 6.30 3.99 18.26
C ALA A 381 4.86 4.07 17.72
N LYS A 382 4.66 3.85 16.43
CA LYS A 382 3.32 3.77 15.81
C LYS A 382 2.54 2.54 16.28
N ALA A 383 3.18 1.41 16.45
CA ALA A 383 2.56 0.17 16.91
C ALA A 383 2.04 0.27 18.36
N LEU A 384 2.59 1.15 19.20
CA LEU A 384 2.12 1.38 20.58
C LEU A 384 0.66 1.82 20.64
N VAL A 385 0.20 2.57 19.67
CA VAL A 385 -1.21 3.03 19.59
C VAL A 385 -2.06 2.12 18.70
N GLY A 386 -1.44 1.10 18.06
CA GLY A 386 -2.12 0.12 17.23
C GLY A 386 -2.96 0.74 16.11
N PRO A 387 -4.15 0.19 15.79
CA PRO A 387 -5.01 0.65 14.71
C PRO A 387 -5.89 1.86 15.10
N ALA A 388 -5.29 2.89 15.75
CA ALA A 388 -5.99 4.09 16.23
C ALA A 388 -6.74 4.82 15.12
N GLU A 389 -6.16 4.93 13.92
CA GLU A 389 -6.80 5.53 12.76
C GLU A 389 -8.07 4.79 12.36
N THR A 390 -8.03 3.44 12.35
CA THR A 390 -9.19 2.60 12.03
C THR A 390 -10.30 2.80 13.05
N LEU A 391 -9.95 2.90 14.33
CA LEU A 391 -10.90 3.20 15.40
C LEU A 391 -11.59 4.56 15.19
N LEU A 392 -10.82 5.62 14.90
CA LEU A 392 -11.35 6.95 14.61
C LEU A 392 -12.23 6.97 13.35
N MET A 393 -11.82 6.27 12.28
CA MET A 393 -12.60 6.18 11.04
C MET A 393 -13.93 5.47 11.26
N MET A 394 -13.94 4.36 12.00
CA MET A 394 -15.19 3.66 12.34
C MET A 394 -16.10 4.50 13.24
N ALA A 395 -15.53 5.36 14.10
CA ALA A 395 -16.26 6.31 14.94
C ALA A 395 -16.75 7.57 14.17
N GLY A 396 -16.62 7.63 12.84
CA GLY A 396 -17.04 8.76 12.03
C GLY A 396 -16.16 10.01 12.15
N LYS A 397 -14.92 9.85 12.64
CA LYS A 397 -13.96 10.95 12.86
C LYS A 397 -12.88 11.00 11.75
N GLN A 398 -13.23 10.61 10.52
CA GLN A 398 -12.29 10.59 9.39
C GLN A 398 -11.63 11.95 9.12
N ASN A 399 -12.36 13.08 9.30
CA ASN A 399 -11.79 14.41 9.09
C ASN A 399 -10.64 14.72 10.07
N VAL A 400 -10.72 14.19 11.29
CA VAL A 400 -9.63 14.29 12.27
C VAL A 400 -8.40 13.54 11.78
N CYS A 401 -8.57 12.34 11.24
CA CYS A 401 -7.46 11.55 10.68
C CYS A 401 -6.75 12.31 9.55
N VAL A 402 -7.49 12.97 8.65
CA VAL A 402 -6.92 13.78 7.56
C VAL A 402 -6.02 14.89 8.10
N LEU A 403 -6.51 15.64 9.10
CA LEU A 403 -5.75 16.72 9.69
C LEU A 403 -4.48 16.22 10.40
N LEU A 404 -4.58 15.08 11.09
CA LEU A 404 -3.42 14.46 11.75
C LEU A 404 -2.37 13.98 10.74
N TYR A 405 -2.82 13.37 9.63
CA TYR A 405 -1.91 12.95 8.57
C TYR A 405 -1.26 14.13 7.85
N ALA A 406 -2.00 15.21 7.61
CA ALA A 406 -1.43 16.43 7.04
C ALA A 406 -0.36 17.03 7.99
N GLY A 407 -0.62 17.03 9.31
CA GLY A 407 0.35 17.45 10.32
C GLY A 407 1.59 16.55 10.37
N ALA A 408 1.40 15.23 10.32
CA ALA A 408 2.49 14.26 10.29
C ALA A 408 3.33 14.38 8.99
N LEU A 409 2.68 14.61 7.85
CA LEU A 409 3.35 14.85 6.56
C LEU A 409 4.18 16.14 6.61
N ALA A 410 3.62 17.24 7.13
CA ALA A 410 4.35 18.50 7.29
C ALA A 410 5.57 18.33 8.20
N ALA A 411 5.41 17.60 9.32
CA ALA A 411 6.53 17.27 10.22
C ALA A 411 7.58 16.39 9.50
N ASN A 412 7.14 15.37 8.76
CA ASN A 412 8.04 14.49 8.00
C ASN A 412 8.85 15.28 6.97
N ILE A 413 8.20 16.08 6.13
CA ILE A 413 8.88 16.89 5.11
C ILE A 413 9.83 17.88 5.75
N SER A 414 9.40 18.60 6.80
CA SER A 414 10.23 19.58 7.49
C SER A 414 11.47 18.95 8.11
N LEU A 415 11.32 17.79 8.76
CA LEU A 415 12.42 17.05 9.35
C LEU A 415 13.37 16.48 8.28
N ASN A 416 12.84 15.97 7.17
CA ASN A 416 13.65 15.49 6.06
C ASN A 416 14.49 16.63 5.45
N LEU A 417 13.89 17.80 5.18
CA LEU A 417 14.61 18.98 4.67
C LEU A 417 15.70 19.48 5.61
N LEU A 418 15.52 19.30 6.92
CA LEU A 418 16.50 19.73 7.93
C LEU A 418 17.61 18.72 8.16
N LEU A 419 17.26 17.41 8.21
CA LEU A 419 18.17 16.35 8.65
C LEU A 419 18.94 15.70 7.50
N ILE A 420 18.35 15.53 6.32
CA ILE A 420 19.02 14.86 5.18
C ILE A 420 20.30 15.61 4.78
N PRO A 421 20.32 16.95 4.60
CA PRO A 421 21.53 17.64 4.22
C PRO A 421 22.69 17.53 5.23
N ARG A 422 22.39 17.15 6.48
CA ARG A 422 23.38 17.05 7.57
C ARG A 422 23.80 15.63 7.90
N LEU A 423 22.88 14.68 7.81
CA LEU A 423 23.04 13.31 8.28
C LEU A 423 22.81 12.26 7.18
N GLY A 424 22.61 12.69 5.92
CA GLY A 424 22.40 11.75 4.81
C GLY A 424 21.19 10.83 5.01
N ILE A 425 21.35 9.56 4.65
CA ILE A 425 20.27 8.54 4.75
C ILE A 425 19.81 8.28 6.19
N GLU A 426 20.70 8.45 7.18
CA GLU A 426 20.33 8.34 8.60
C GLU A 426 19.41 9.49 9.00
N GLY A 427 19.64 10.70 8.45
CA GLY A 427 18.77 11.86 8.64
C GLY A 427 17.35 11.60 8.13
N ALA A 428 17.22 10.96 6.96
CA ALA A 428 15.94 10.53 6.42
C ALA A 428 15.24 9.51 7.33
N ALA A 429 15.98 8.52 7.84
CA ALA A 429 15.45 7.53 8.76
C ALA A 429 14.95 8.14 10.07
N ILE A 430 15.73 9.08 10.65
CA ILE A 430 15.35 9.81 11.87
C ILE A 430 14.12 10.67 11.62
N ALA A 431 14.05 11.37 10.49
CA ALA A 431 12.90 12.19 10.12
C ALA A 431 11.62 11.33 10.02
N THR A 432 11.70 10.21 9.32
CA THR A 432 10.58 9.27 9.15
C THR A 432 10.17 8.62 10.47
N ALA A 433 11.12 8.15 11.28
CA ALA A 433 10.84 7.57 12.59
C ALA A 433 10.22 8.60 13.55
N SER A 434 10.72 9.84 13.54
CA SER A 434 10.17 10.95 14.34
C SER A 434 8.76 11.32 13.89
N ALA A 435 8.51 11.39 12.59
CA ALA A 435 7.16 11.64 12.04
C ALA A 435 6.16 10.54 12.44
N MET A 436 6.57 9.26 12.43
CA MET A 436 5.76 8.15 12.95
C MET A 436 5.48 8.30 14.45
N GLY A 437 6.45 8.77 15.24
CA GLY A 437 6.27 9.10 16.65
C GLY A 437 5.28 10.23 16.88
N VAL A 438 5.38 11.31 16.11
CA VAL A 438 4.45 12.45 16.13
C VAL A 438 3.05 11.96 15.73
N GLU A 439 2.91 11.18 14.67
CA GLU A 439 1.64 10.59 14.25
C GLU A 439 1.02 9.75 15.37
N ALA A 440 1.80 8.88 16.04
CA ALA A 440 1.33 8.07 17.15
C ALA A 440 0.82 8.92 18.32
N ILE A 441 1.54 9.97 18.69
CA ILE A 441 1.15 10.91 19.74
C ILE A 441 -0.16 11.62 19.35
N LEU A 442 -0.24 12.15 18.15
CA LEU A 442 -1.43 12.84 17.67
C LEU A 442 -2.65 11.92 17.63
N LEU A 443 -2.50 10.69 17.14
CA LEU A 443 -3.56 9.68 17.13
C LEU A 443 -4.00 9.30 18.54
N HIS A 444 -3.07 9.12 19.50
CA HIS A 444 -3.39 8.86 20.90
C HIS A 444 -4.27 9.96 21.49
N PHE A 445 -3.84 11.23 21.34
CA PHE A 445 -4.61 12.36 21.85
C PHE A 445 -5.96 12.52 21.16
N ALA A 446 -6.04 12.27 19.85
CA ALA A 446 -7.30 12.31 19.11
C ALA A 446 -8.29 11.25 19.60
N VAL A 447 -7.86 10.01 19.80
CA VAL A 447 -8.70 8.94 20.36
C VAL A 447 -9.15 9.30 21.78
N ARG A 448 -8.23 9.79 22.62
CA ARG A 448 -8.54 10.21 23.97
C ARG A 448 -9.58 11.34 24.00
N ARG A 449 -9.43 12.35 23.13
CA ARG A 449 -10.37 13.48 23.06
C ARG A 449 -11.72 13.10 22.45
N ALA A 450 -11.73 12.30 21.37
CA ALA A 450 -12.95 11.96 20.65
C ALA A 450 -13.78 10.85 21.31
N LEU A 451 -13.12 9.86 21.91
CA LEU A 451 -13.76 8.65 22.45
C LEU A 451 -13.52 8.49 23.96
N GLY A 452 -12.63 9.29 24.56
CA GLY A 452 -12.25 9.21 25.96
C GLY A 452 -11.46 7.93 26.30
N ILE A 453 -10.93 7.21 25.32
CA ILE A 453 -10.18 5.98 25.48
C ILE A 453 -8.69 6.27 25.56
N MET A 454 -8.01 5.71 26.57
CA MET A 454 -6.57 5.77 26.70
C MET A 454 -5.96 4.63 25.88
N LEU A 455 -5.66 4.91 24.59
CA LEU A 455 -5.20 3.88 23.67
C LEU A 455 -3.68 3.77 23.71
N PHE A 456 -3.20 2.71 24.35
CA PHE A 456 -1.78 2.41 24.46
C PHE A 456 -1.57 0.92 24.75
N ALA A 457 -0.57 0.29 24.15
CA ALA A 457 -0.36 -1.16 24.28
C ALA A 457 -0.14 -1.63 25.74
N PHE A 458 0.35 -0.77 26.62
CA PHE A 458 0.55 -1.06 28.05
C PHE A 458 -0.58 -0.53 28.95
N ALA A 459 -1.63 0.08 28.38
CA ALA A 459 -2.76 0.54 29.15
C ALA A 459 -3.52 -0.65 29.79
N THR A 460 -4.05 -0.44 30.99
CA THR A 460 -4.92 -1.41 31.63
C THR A 460 -6.32 -1.29 31.05
N PRO A 461 -6.94 -2.38 30.57
CA PRO A 461 -8.33 -2.34 30.15
C PRO A 461 -9.19 -1.88 31.33
N PRO A 462 -10.25 -1.08 31.11
CA PRO A 462 -11.18 -0.76 32.16
C PRO A 462 -11.74 -2.06 32.76
N ALA A 463 -11.88 -2.09 34.10
CA ALA A 463 -12.42 -3.25 34.79
C ALA A 463 -13.79 -3.60 34.21
N LYS A 464 -14.04 -4.87 33.95
CA LYS A 464 -15.41 -5.34 33.68
C LYS A 464 -16.26 -4.96 34.89
N THR A 465 -17.15 -4.02 34.71
CA THR A 465 -18.21 -3.83 35.72
C THR A 465 -19.05 -5.08 35.64
N ASP A 466 -18.98 -5.92 36.66
CA ASP A 466 -19.84 -7.08 36.85
C ASP A 466 -21.28 -6.57 36.88
N MET A 467 -21.95 -6.62 35.75
CA MET A 467 -23.41 -6.53 35.66
C MET A 467 -23.92 -7.93 35.35
N GLU A 468 -23.70 -8.84 36.30
CA GLU A 468 -24.55 -9.99 36.56
C GLU A 468 -25.11 -9.79 37.99
N ALA A 469 -26.25 -9.14 38.05
CA ALA A 469 -27.20 -9.21 39.18
C ALA A 469 -28.62 -9.05 38.64
#